data_a24887d271cd39518729e96e71817d25
#
_entry.id   a24887d271cd39518729e96e71817d25
#
_cell.length_a   1.000
_cell.length_b   1.000
_cell.length_c   1.000
_cell.angle_alpha   90.00
_cell.angle_beta   90.00
_cell.angle_gamma   90.00
#
_symmetry.space_group_name_H-M   'P 1'
#
loop_
_entity.id
_entity.type
_entity.pdbx_description
1 polymer ?
#
loop_
_entity_poly.entity_id
_entity_poly.type
_entity_poly.pdbx_seq_one_letter_code
_entity_poly.pdbx_strand_id
1 'polypeptide(L)'
;MLIKLRFLIVSMLAIMLMSCGGYRLYINEEADFGFYQRIGVLPFSNLSGDRNATEKVTSSFLTELLIDSRVEIATMGDMLKSYRNVIKDERSNLPEQLTAEEAQALGKDANIQGILVGVVRDYSQVRSGQAEFPLVSIAVRFIDCQSGKIVWTYEITRKGGPKFPVFSFGETHTLGDMTAKVCRKVAGAFKETLK
;
A
#
# COMPACT_ATOMS: atom_id res chain seq x y z
N MET A 1 1.62 35.38 -34.83
CA MET A 1 2.11 35.18 -33.46
C MET A 1 1.08 34.50 -32.55
N LEU A 2 -0.17 34.92 -32.57
CA LEU A 2 -1.27 34.35 -31.74
C LEU A 2 -1.58 32.86 -32.02
N ILE A 3 -1.47 32.41 -33.26
CA ILE A 3 -1.77 31.01 -33.62
C ILE A 3 -0.73 30.04 -33.00
N LYS A 4 0.56 30.41 -33.05
CA LYS A 4 1.64 29.60 -32.44
C LYS A 4 1.49 29.54 -30.91
N LEU A 5 1.06 30.64 -30.27
CA LEU A 5 0.79 30.69 -28.83
C LEU A 5 -0.40 29.79 -28.43
N ARG A 6 -1.47 29.75 -29.22
CA ARG A 6 -2.62 28.85 -29.01
C ARG A 6 -2.24 27.38 -29.12
N PHE A 7 -1.44 27.01 -30.12
CA PHE A 7 -0.92 25.65 -30.24
C PHE A 7 -0.05 25.21 -29.05
N LEU A 8 0.76 26.13 -28.53
CA LEU A 8 1.64 25.88 -27.38
C LEU A 8 0.81 25.67 -26.08
N ILE A 9 -0.24 26.45 -25.89
CA ILE A 9 -1.16 26.33 -24.74
C ILE A 9 -1.96 25.02 -24.82
N VAL A 10 -2.46 24.63 -26.00
CA VAL A 10 -3.21 23.38 -26.20
C VAL A 10 -2.28 22.17 -25.99
N SER A 11 -1.04 22.23 -26.48
CA SER A 11 -0.05 21.18 -26.27
C SER A 11 0.34 21.04 -24.79
N MET A 12 0.50 22.15 -24.08
CA MET A 12 0.79 22.17 -22.64
C MET A 12 -0.40 21.63 -21.80
N LEU A 13 -1.64 21.94 -22.20
CA LEU A 13 -2.84 21.45 -21.56
C LEU A 13 -3.03 19.92 -21.79
N ALA A 14 -2.69 19.42 -22.99
CA ALA A 14 -2.75 17.99 -23.32
C ALA A 14 -1.74 17.16 -22.51
N ILE A 15 -0.58 17.72 -22.17
CA ILE A 15 0.45 17.06 -21.35
C ILE A 15 -0.01 16.92 -19.89
N MET A 16 -0.78 17.88 -19.37
CA MET A 16 -1.34 17.80 -18.00
C MET A 16 -2.40 16.70 -17.85
N LEU A 17 -3.06 16.27 -18.91
CA LEU A 17 -4.10 15.24 -18.86
C LEU A 17 -3.54 13.79 -18.84
N MET A 18 -2.25 13.59 -19.03
CA MET A 18 -1.62 12.25 -19.07
C MET A 18 -1.14 11.72 -17.71
N SER A 19 -1.42 12.41 -16.59
CA SER A 19 -1.02 11.95 -15.24
C SER A 19 -2.05 11.00 -14.62
N CYS A 20 -2.49 9.96 -15.34
CA CYS A 20 -3.37 8.96 -14.79
C CYS A 20 -2.58 7.72 -14.33
N GLY A 21 -1.88 7.86 -13.22
CA GLY A 21 -1.34 6.71 -12.50
C GLY A 21 -2.38 6.17 -11.53
N GLY A 22 -3.10 5.11 -11.92
CA GLY A 22 -4.23 4.57 -11.18
C GLY A 22 -3.90 4.17 -9.75
N TYR A 23 -4.42 4.89 -8.80
CA TYR A 23 -4.60 4.46 -7.41
C TYR A 23 -6.04 4.73 -7.01
N ARG A 24 -6.51 3.98 -6.01
CA ARG A 24 -7.81 4.21 -5.36
C ARG A 24 -7.55 4.50 -3.90
N LEU A 25 -8.13 5.59 -3.40
CA LEU A 25 -8.03 6.00 -2.01
C LEU A 25 -9.45 6.15 -1.45
N TYR A 26 -9.69 5.55 -0.30
CA TYR A 26 -10.87 5.77 0.52
C TYR A 26 -10.43 6.24 1.90
N ILE A 27 -11.08 7.29 2.40
CA ILE A 27 -10.90 7.81 3.75
C ILE A 27 -12.30 8.00 4.33
N ASN A 28 -12.54 7.44 5.51
CA ASN A 28 -13.77 7.71 6.25
C ASN A 28 -13.64 9.09 6.92
N GLU A 29 -14.44 10.05 6.48
CA GLU A 29 -14.43 11.43 6.98
C GLU A 29 -14.89 11.55 8.44
N GLU A 30 -15.61 10.56 8.96
CA GLU A 30 -16.07 10.51 10.35
C GLU A 30 -15.00 9.96 11.32
N ALA A 31 -13.90 9.39 10.80
CA ALA A 31 -12.85 8.83 11.63
C ALA A 31 -11.90 9.91 12.14
N ASP A 32 -11.66 9.91 13.45
CA ASP A 32 -10.64 10.75 14.07
C ASP A 32 -9.26 10.07 13.97
N PHE A 33 -8.49 10.47 12.97
CA PHE A 33 -7.14 9.92 12.76
C PHE A 33 -6.13 10.38 13.81
N GLY A 34 -6.38 11.46 14.55
CA GLY A 34 -5.57 11.90 15.69
C GLY A 34 -5.67 10.98 16.91
N PHE A 35 -6.71 10.15 16.98
CA PHE A 35 -6.89 9.16 18.03
C PHE A 35 -5.83 8.05 18.01
N TYR A 36 -5.30 7.71 16.83
CA TYR A 36 -4.37 6.59 16.69
C TYR A 36 -2.95 6.96 17.15
N GLN A 37 -2.54 6.45 18.31
CA GLN A 37 -1.21 6.65 18.89
C GLN A 37 -0.29 5.45 18.67
N ARG A 38 -0.87 4.23 18.68
CA ARG A 38 -0.17 2.97 18.48
C ARG A 38 -0.97 2.07 17.55
N ILE A 39 -0.34 1.63 16.47
CA ILE A 39 -0.98 0.81 15.43
C ILE A 39 -0.17 -0.45 15.16
N GLY A 40 -0.84 -1.48 14.64
CA GLY A 40 -0.22 -2.72 14.23
C GLY A 40 -0.22 -2.90 12.71
N VAL A 41 0.72 -3.68 12.22
CA VAL A 41 0.76 -4.14 10.82
C VAL A 41 0.80 -5.66 10.84
N LEU A 42 -0.14 -6.31 10.16
CA LEU A 42 -0.06 -7.75 9.91
C LEU A 42 0.72 -8.02 8.61
N PRO A 43 1.41 -9.16 8.51
CA PRO A 43 1.98 -9.58 7.24
C PRO A 43 0.93 -9.57 6.14
N PHE A 44 1.31 -9.10 4.94
CA PHE A 44 0.36 -9.02 3.82
C PHE A 44 -0.01 -10.42 3.34
N SER A 45 -1.28 -10.63 3.02
CA SER A 45 -1.71 -11.81 2.31
C SER A 45 -1.19 -11.81 0.87
N ASN A 46 -1.08 -12.97 0.25
CA ASN A 46 -0.45 -13.13 -1.06
C ASN A 46 -1.38 -13.83 -2.05
N LEU A 47 -1.81 -13.12 -3.05
CA LEU A 47 -2.54 -13.64 -4.21
C LEU A 47 -1.68 -13.71 -5.47
N SER A 48 -0.41 -13.24 -5.38
CA SER A 48 0.53 -13.32 -6.51
C SER A 48 1.12 -14.73 -6.67
N GLY A 49 1.75 -14.99 -7.79
CA GLY A 49 2.45 -16.25 -8.01
C GLY A 49 3.83 -16.37 -7.33
N ASP A 50 4.39 -15.29 -6.77
CA ASP A 50 5.70 -15.28 -6.09
C ASP A 50 5.52 -15.62 -4.61
N ARG A 51 6.06 -16.76 -4.17
CA ARG A 51 5.95 -17.25 -2.78
C ARG A 51 6.54 -16.28 -1.74
N ASN A 52 7.53 -15.49 -2.12
CA ASN A 52 8.23 -14.57 -1.23
C ASN A 52 7.67 -13.14 -1.28
N ALA A 53 6.59 -12.90 -2.04
CA ALA A 53 6.01 -11.57 -2.20
C ALA A 53 5.53 -10.98 -0.86
N THR A 54 4.89 -11.80 0.00
CA THR A 54 4.48 -11.39 1.35
C THR A 54 5.63 -10.78 2.14
N GLU A 55 6.73 -11.51 2.28
CA GLU A 55 7.88 -11.07 3.08
C GLU A 55 8.51 -9.81 2.50
N LYS A 56 8.78 -9.80 1.19
CA LYS A 56 9.42 -8.68 0.49
C LYS A 56 8.58 -7.40 0.58
N VAL A 57 7.27 -7.51 0.35
CA VAL A 57 6.38 -6.34 0.34
C VAL A 57 6.11 -5.87 1.76
N THR A 58 5.83 -6.77 2.71
CA THR A 58 5.59 -6.40 4.12
C THR A 58 6.80 -5.71 4.73
N SER A 59 8.00 -6.26 4.53
CA SER A 59 9.25 -5.66 5.02
C SER A 59 9.50 -4.27 4.42
N SER A 60 9.31 -4.13 3.10
CA SER A 60 9.46 -2.85 2.42
C SER A 60 8.43 -1.83 2.91
N PHE A 61 7.18 -2.24 3.10
CA PHE A 61 6.12 -1.37 3.60
C PHE A 61 6.39 -0.90 5.04
N LEU A 62 6.80 -1.82 5.93
CA LEU A 62 7.19 -1.46 7.30
C LEU A 62 8.34 -0.47 7.34
N THR A 63 9.36 -0.66 6.51
CA THR A 63 10.48 0.28 6.40
C THR A 63 9.99 1.68 6.04
N GLU A 64 9.16 1.79 5.02
CA GLU A 64 8.62 3.10 4.58
C GLU A 64 7.62 3.70 5.59
N LEU A 65 6.92 2.87 6.35
CA LEU A 65 6.01 3.31 7.39
C LEU A 65 6.76 3.87 8.61
N LEU A 66 7.87 3.24 9.00
CA LEU A 66 8.70 3.65 10.15
C LEU A 66 9.45 4.97 9.90
N ILE A 67 9.78 5.27 8.64
CA ILE A 67 10.41 6.56 8.29
C ILE A 67 9.42 7.69 8.58
N ASP A 68 9.81 8.62 9.48
CA ASP A 68 9.01 9.78 9.89
C ASP A 68 7.59 9.42 10.41
N SER A 69 7.45 8.25 11.06
CA SER A 69 6.18 7.88 11.71
C SER A 69 5.91 8.77 12.91
N ARG A 70 4.67 9.25 13.03
CA ARG A 70 4.19 10.01 14.19
C ARG A 70 3.51 9.13 15.23
N VAL A 71 3.20 7.90 14.85
CA VAL A 71 2.55 6.91 15.70
C VAL A 71 3.52 5.79 16.01
N GLU A 72 3.35 5.15 17.14
CA GLU A 72 4.09 3.95 17.49
C GLU A 72 3.63 2.77 16.63
N ILE A 73 4.56 2.04 16.05
CA ILE A 73 4.28 0.83 15.28
C ILE A 73 4.60 -0.37 16.16
N ALA A 74 3.61 -1.19 16.47
CA ALA A 74 3.80 -2.44 17.19
C ALA A 74 4.73 -3.38 16.42
N THR A 75 5.59 -4.11 17.13
CA THR A 75 6.54 -5.00 16.47
C THR A 75 5.84 -6.13 15.73
N MET A 76 6.42 -6.60 14.62
CA MET A 76 5.87 -7.72 13.87
C MET A 76 5.75 -8.99 14.73
N GLY A 77 6.69 -9.19 15.68
CA GLY A 77 6.66 -10.31 16.62
C GLY A 77 5.45 -10.27 17.54
N ASP A 78 5.15 -9.08 18.11
CA ASP A 78 3.98 -8.88 18.96
C ASP A 78 2.70 -9.08 18.17
N MET A 79 2.62 -8.50 16.97
CA MET A 79 1.45 -8.67 16.10
C MET A 79 1.18 -10.12 15.73
N LEU A 80 2.20 -10.89 15.39
CA LEU A 80 2.07 -12.32 15.07
C LEU A 80 1.70 -13.14 16.31
N LYS A 81 2.20 -12.78 17.50
CA LYS A 81 1.82 -13.41 18.76
C LYS A 81 0.34 -13.17 19.05
N SER A 82 -0.09 -11.93 19.02
CA SER A 82 -1.50 -11.55 19.23
C SER A 82 -2.41 -12.19 18.20
N TYR A 83 -2.00 -12.23 16.93
CA TYR A 83 -2.76 -12.88 15.87
C TYR A 83 -3.02 -14.37 16.20
N ARG A 84 -1.98 -15.11 16.62
CA ARG A 84 -2.11 -16.53 17.01
C ARG A 84 -2.96 -16.74 18.28
N ASN A 85 -2.93 -15.79 19.21
CA ASN A 85 -3.74 -15.87 20.44
C ASN A 85 -5.23 -15.69 20.14
N VAL A 86 -5.56 -14.73 19.27
CA VAL A 86 -6.93 -14.31 18.98
C VAL A 86 -7.57 -15.18 17.89
N ILE A 87 -6.84 -15.37 16.79
CA ILE A 87 -7.35 -16.08 15.63
C ILE A 87 -6.90 -17.54 15.71
N LYS A 88 -7.76 -18.33 16.32
CA LYS A 88 -7.54 -19.78 16.55
C LYS A 88 -7.76 -20.63 15.29
N ASP A 89 -7.97 -20.01 14.16
CA ASP A 89 -8.25 -20.72 12.92
C ASP A 89 -6.94 -21.19 12.26
N GLU A 90 -6.91 -22.45 11.84
CA GLU A 90 -5.81 -23.06 11.07
C GLU A 90 -5.71 -22.51 9.63
N ARG A 91 -6.20 -21.31 9.38
CA ARG A 91 -6.03 -20.66 8.08
C ARG A 91 -4.53 -20.57 7.80
N SER A 92 -4.07 -21.35 6.86
CA SER A 92 -2.68 -21.36 6.40
C SER A 92 -2.24 -20.04 5.76
N ASN A 93 -3.20 -19.14 5.48
CA ASN A 93 -2.98 -17.84 4.88
C ASN A 93 -3.53 -16.73 5.79
N LEU A 94 -2.76 -15.67 5.96
CA LEU A 94 -3.22 -14.44 6.62
C LEU A 94 -4.46 -13.92 5.88
N PRO A 95 -5.53 -13.52 6.61
CA PRO A 95 -6.75 -13.08 5.98
C PRO A 95 -6.54 -11.75 5.26
N GLU A 96 -7.17 -11.61 4.10
CA GLU A 96 -7.27 -10.31 3.41
C GLU A 96 -8.11 -9.31 4.19
N GLN A 97 -8.98 -9.81 5.05
CA GLN A 97 -9.90 -9.03 5.87
C GLN A 97 -10.04 -9.70 7.23
N LEU A 98 -10.12 -8.86 8.24
CA LEU A 98 -10.50 -9.26 9.60
C LEU A 98 -11.99 -8.98 9.78
N THR A 99 -12.69 -9.81 10.56
CA THR A 99 -14.02 -9.44 11.04
C THR A 99 -13.91 -8.31 12.07
N ALA A 100 -15.00 -7.66 12.38
CA ALA A 100 -15.02 -6.59 13.39
C ALA A 100 -14.58 -7.13 14.76
N GLU A 101 -15.05 -8.32 15.13
CA GLU A 101 -14.72 -9.00 16.38
C GLU A 101 -13.23 -9.37 16.46
N GLU A 102 -12.67 -9.87 15.35
CA GLU A 102 -11.24 -10.18 15.24
C GLU A 102 -10.37 -8.92 15.39
N ALA A 103 -10.74 -7.83 14.72
CA ALA A 103 -10.03 -6.56 14.83
C ALA A 103 -10.08 -5.98 16.25
N GLN A 104 -11.24 -6.02 16.90
CA GLN A 104 -11.41 -5.59 18.29
C GLN A 104 -10.59 -6.44 19.27
N ALA A 105 -10.61 -7.76 19.08
CA ALA A 105 -9.86 -8.68 19.94
C ALA A 105 -8.35 -8.51 19.78
N LEU A 106 -7.87 -8.36 18.54
CA LEU A 106 -6.47 -8.05 18.25
C LEU A 106 -6.06 -6.69 18.84
N GLY A 107 -6.91 -5.68 18.75
CA GLY A 107 -6.69 -4.36 19.33
C GLY A 107 -6.44 -4.44 20.84
N LYS A 108 -7.24 -5.24 21.55
CA LYS A 108 -7.11 -5.46 23.00
C LYS A 108 -5.86 -6.27 23.35
N ASP A 109 -5.60 -7.39 22.64
CA ASP A 109 -4.47 -8.28 22.95
C ASP A 109 -3.12 -7.62 22.65
N ALA A 110 -3.01 -6.89 21.53
CA ALA A 110 -1.78 -6.19 21.13
C ALA A 110 -1.67 -4.77 21.72
N ASN A 111 -2.69 -4.26 22.42
CA ASN A 111 -2.79 -2.88 22.91
C ASN A 111 -2.54 -1.85 21.82
N ILE A 112 -3.32 -1.91 20.74
CA ILE A 112 -3.26 -1.01 19.59
C ILE A 112 -4.64 -0.45 19.26
N GLN A 113 -4.70 0.73 18.64
CA GLN A 113 -5.95 1.37 18.27
C GLN A 113 -6.36 1.07 16.82
N GLY A 114 -5.43 0.68 15.97
CA GLY A 114 -5.73 0.36 14.57
C GLY A 114 -4.76 -0.66 13.98
N ILE A 115 -5.23 -1.36 12.95
CA ILE A 115 -4.48 -2.43 12.28
C ILE A 115 -4.42 -2.15 10.78
N LEU A 116 -3.21 -2.17 10.23
CA LEU A 116 -2.97 -2.22 8.79
C LEU A 116 -2.94 -3.67 8.34
N VAL A 117 -3.82 -4.02 7.41
CA VAL A 117 -3.85 -5.29 6.70
C VAL A 117 -3.63 -5.03 5.22
N GLY A 118 -2.88 -5.89 4.55
CA GLY A 118 -2.57 -5.71 3.14
C GLY A 118 -2.68 -7.00 2.35
N VAL A 119 -2.84 -6.87 1.05
CA VAL A 119 -2.80 -7.97 0.09
C VAL A 119 -1.89 -7.61 -1.09
N VAL A 120 -1.01 -8.54 -1.45
CA VAL A 120 -0.21 -8.48 -2.67
C VAL A 120 -1.01 -9.19 -3.76
N ARG A 121 -1.52 -8.44 -4.74
CA ARG A 121 -2.32 -8.98 -5.84
C ARG A 121 -1.44 -9.43 -7.00
N ASP A 122 -0.46 -8.60 -7.38
CA ASP A 122 0.50 -8.91 -8.43
C ASP A 122 1.92 -8.62 -7.94
N TYR A 123 2.82 -9.54 -8.23
CA TYR A 123 4.25 -9.40 -7.96
C TYR A 123 5.01 -10.24 -8.98
N SER A 124 5.27 -9.66 -10.15
CA SER A 124 5.83 -10.42 -11.29
C SER A 124 6.63 -9.54 -12.24
N GLN A 125 7.42 -10.17 -13.09
CA GLN A 125 7.96 -9.55 -14.28
C GLN A 125 6.99 -9.82 -15.45
N VAL A 126 6.59 -8.76 -16.15
CA VAL A 126 5.71 -8.85 -17.31
C VAL A 126 6.45 -8.48 -18.58
N ARG A 127 6.34 -9.34 -19.59
CA ARG A 127 6.99 -9.12 -20.86
C ARG A 127 6.24 -8.09 -21.69
N SER A 128 7.00 -7.16 -22.29
CA SER A 128 6.48 -6.19 -23.24
C SER A 128 7.48 -6.06 -24.39
N GLY A 129 7.16 -6.68 -25.52
CA GLY A 129 8.10 -6.84 -26.63
C GLY A 129 9.26 -7.76 -26.24
N GLN A 130 10.49 -7.25 -26.35
CA GLN A 130 11.72 -7.97 -26.01
C GLN A 130 12.20 -7.68 -24.56
N ALA A 131 11.56 -6.78 -23.85
CA ALA A 131 11.94 -6.39 -22.50
C ALA A 131 10.95 -6.93 -21.45
N GLU A 132 11.45 -7.13 -20.23
CA GLU A 132 10.66 -7.50 -19.06
C GLU A 132 10.61 -6.34 -18.08
N PHE A 133 9.44 -6.08 -17.51
CA PHE A 133 9.21 -4.98 -16.60
C PHE A 133 8.51 -5.46 -15.33
N PRO A 134 8.87 -4.92 -14.15
CA PRO A 134 8.22 -5.28 -12.91
C PRO A 134 6.77 -4.78 -12.87
N LEU A 135 5.88 -5.64 -12.38
CA LEU A 135 4.50 -5.34 -12.04
C LEU A 135 4.29 -5.61 -10.56
N VAL A 136 3.87 -4.59 -9.81
CA VAL A 136 3.53 -4.70 -8.39
C VAL A 136 2.16 -4.08 -8.18
N SER A 137 1.26 -4.86 -7.58
CA SER A 137 -0.09 -4.44 -7.21
C SER A 137 -0.36 -4.81 -5.76
N ILE A 138 -0.69 -3.81 -4.95
CA ILE A 138 -1.05 -4.00 -3.54
C ILE A 138 -2.31 -3.23 -3.18
N ALA A 139 -3.07 -3.77 -2.23
CA ALA A 139 -4.12 -3.04 -1.54
C ALA A 139 -3.83 -3.09 -0.04
N VAL A 140 -3.99 -1.94 0.63
CA VAL A 140 -3.78 -1.81 2.08
C VAL A 140 -5.02 -1.18 2.68
N ARG A 141 -5.48 -1.70 3.81
CA ARG A 141 -6.63 -1.22 4.57
C ARG A 141 -6.22 -0.93 6.00
N PHE A 142 -6.76 0.13 6.55
CA PHE A 142 -6.62 0.44 7.96
C PHE A 142 -7.96 0.24 8.65
N ILE A 143 -7.96 -0.59 9.68
CA ILE A 143 -9.13 -1.01 10.43
C ILE A 143 -9.03 -0.39 11.82
N ASP A 144 -10.05 0.33 12.22
CA ASP A 144 -10.19 0.83 13.59
C ASP A 144 -10.50 -0.33 14.54
N CYS A 145 -9.69 -0.52 15.57
CA CYS A 145 -9.84 -1.61 16.53
C CYS A 145 -11.01 -1.42 17.49
N GLN A 146 -11.53 -0.20 17.63
CA GLN A 146 -12.69 0.05 18.51
C GLN A 146 -13.99 -0.35 17.83
N SER A 147 -14.18 0.07 16.60
CA SER A 147 -15.41 -0.19 15.84
C SER A 147 -15.34 -1.43 14.95
N GLY A 148 -14.14 -1.92 14.62
CA GLY A 148 -13.91 -2.95 13.63
C GLY A 148 -14.15 -2.50 12.19
N LYS A 149 -14.32 -1.20 11.95
CA LYS A 149 -14.60 -0.65 10.61
C LYS A 149 -13.33 -0.32 9.85
N ILE A 150 -13.37 -0.50 8.54
CA ILE A 150 -12.33 0.03 7.65
C ILE A 150 -12.51 1.54 7.57
N VAL A 151 -11.48 2.28 7.99
CA VAL A 151 -11.49 3.75 7.98
C VAL A 151 -10.60 4.35 6.91
N TRP A 152 -9.70 3.57 6.33
CA TRP A 152 -8.85 3.98 5.23
C TRP A 152 -8.50 2.79 4.34
N THR A 153 -8.43 3.03 3.02
CA THR A 153 -7.99 2.04 2.04
C THR A 153 -7.18 2.69 0.95
N TYR A 154 -6.08 2.05 0.56
CA TYR A 154 -5.29 2.47 -0.59
C TYR A 154 -4.97 1.28 -1.49
N GLU A 155 -5.33 1.39 -2.76
CA GLU A 155 -5.02 0.39 -3.78
C GLU A 155 -4.16 1.02 -4.87
N ILE A 156 -3.11 0.33 -5.26
CA ILE A 156 -2.20 0.81 -6.30
C ILE A 156 -1.64 -0.34 -7.11
N THR A 157 -1.60 -0.15 -8.42
CA THR A 157 -0.89 -1.02 -9.35
C THR A 157 0.14 -0.19 -10.09
N ARG A 158 1.38 -0.67 -10.15
CA ARG A 158 2.46 -0.04 -10.91
C ARG A 158 3.18 -1.07 -11.77
N LYS A 159 3.37 -0.69 -13.02
CA LYS A 159 4.21 -1.41 -13.98
C LYS A 159 5.45 -0.56 -14.27
N GLY A 160 6.60 -1.19 -14.33
CA GLY A 160 7.84 -0.57 -14.80
C GLY A 160 7.84 -0.35 -16.31
N GLY A 161 8.95 0.16 -16.80
CA GLY A 161 9.16 0.43 -18.21
C GLY A 161 9.13 1.91 -18.59
N PRO A 162 9.31 2.22 -19.88
CA PRO A 162 9.42 3.58 -20.33
C PRO A 162 8.13 4.36 -20.11
N LYS A 163 8.25 5.50 -19.45
CA LYS A 163 7.14 6.44 -19.28
C LYS A 163 6.87 7.28 -20.52
N PHE A 164 7.90 7.47 -21.34
CA PHE A 164 7.83 8.16 -22.61
C PHE A 164 8.48 7.32 -23.71
N PRO A 165 7.90 7.25 -24.91
CA PRO A 165 8.42 6.41 -26.00
C PRO A 165 9.79 6.86 -26.54
N VAL A 166 10.30 8.03 -26.15
CA VAL A 166 11.51 8.62 -26.72
C VAL A 166 12.65 8.77 -25.68
N PHE A 167 12.34 8.78 -24.38
CA PHE A 167 13.35 8.99 -23.33
C PHE A 167 13.15 8.01 -22.18
N SER A 168 14.15 7.16 -21.94
CA SER A 168 14.19 6.14 -20.88
C SER A 168 14.55 6.71 -19.50
N PHE A 169 14.14 7.95 -19.17
CA PHE A 169 14.41 8.52 -17.87
C PHE A 169 13.45 8.02 -16.80
N GLY A 170 14.00 7.53 -15.67
CA GLY A 170 13.24 7.10 -14.48
C GLY A 170 12.56 5.73 -14.64
N GLU A 171 13.04 4.91 -15.56
CA GLU A 171 12.58 3.53 -15.70
C GLU A 171 12.87 2.72 -14.44
N THR A 172 11.94 1.84 -14.09
CA THR A 172 12.10 0.87 -13.02
C THR A 172 12.18 -0.51 -13.66
N HIS A 173 13.30 -1.20 -13.44
CA HIS A 173 13.58 -2.49 -14.07
C HIS A 173 13.50 -3.65 -13.08
N THR A 174 13.64 -3.37 -11.78
CA THR A 174 13.63 -4.41 -10.76
C THR A 174 12.35 -4.44 -9.96
N LEU A 175 11.93 -5.65 -9.53
CA LEU A 175 10.82 -5.82 -8.60
C LEU A 175 11.09 -5.10 -7.27
N GLY A 176 12.33 -5.14 -6.77
CA GLY A 176 12.69 -4.48 -5.51
C GLY A 176 12.48 -2.97 -5.55
N ASP A 177 12.98 -2.29 -6.60
CA ASP A 177 12.80 -0.84 -6.75
C ASP A 177 11.32 -0.46 -6.93
N MET A 178 10.58 -1.29 -7.68
CA MET A 178 9.14 -1.07 -7.86
C MET A 178 8.40 -1.23 -6.53
N THR A 179 8.75 -2.25 -5.74
CA THR A 179 8.19 -2.50 -4.41
C THR A 179 8.44 -1.31 -3.49
N ALA A 180 9.67 -0.83 -3.40
CA ALA A 180 10.00 0.34 -2.59
C ALA A 180 9.20 1.60 -3.01
N LYS A 181 9.08 1.85 -4.32
CA LYS A 181 8.28 2.98 -4.84
C LYS A 181 6.80 2.87 -4.50
N VAL A 182 6.23 1.67 -4.64
CA VAL A 182 4.82 1.38 -4.31
C VAL A 182 4.60 1.53 -2.81
N CYS A 183 5.41 0.89 -1.97
CA CYS A 183 5.31 0.95 -0.52
C CYS A 183 5.47 2.38 0.02
N ARG A 184 6.44 3.14 -0.50
CA ARG A 184 6.62 4.57 -0.16
C ARG A 184 5.39 5.40 -0.47
N LYS A 185 4.76 5.16 -1.63
CA LYS A 185 3.55 5.89 -2.02
C LYS A 185 2.40 5.61 -1.07
N VAL A 186 2.17 4.33 -0.72
CA VAL A 186 1.08 3.90 0.16
C VAL A 186 1.32 4.37 1.60
N ALA A 187 2.53 4.12 2.15
CA ALA A 187 2.89 4.55 3.49
C ALA A 187 2.87 6.08 3.62
N GLY A 188 3.32 6.80 2.58
CA GLY A 188 3.23 8.27 2.53
C GLY A 188 1.80 8.77 2.60
N ALA A 189 0.90 8.21 1.78
CA ALA A 189 -0.52 8.58 1.79
C ALA A 189 -1.19 8.29 3.14
N PHE A 190 -0.85 7.17 3.77
CA PHE A 190 -1.36 6.84 5.11
C PHE A 190 -0.86 7.83 6.17
N LYS A 191 0.44 8.13 6.18
CA LYS A 191 1.03 9.11 7.13
C LYS A 191 0.47 10.54 6.95
N GLU A 192 0.09 10.92 5.73
CA GLU A 192 -0.59 12.20 5.47
C GLU A 192 -1.98 12.25 6.09
N THR A 193 -2.68 11.11 6.13
CA THR A 193 -4.01 11.01 6.77
C THR A 193 -3.94 11.08 8.30
N LEU A 194 -2.81 10.68 8.90
CA LEU A 194 -2.58 10.75 10.37
C LEU A 194 -2.19 12.17 10.86
N LYS A 195 -2.14 13.17 10.00
CA LYS A 195 -1.82 14.56 10.36
C LYS A 195 -3.04 15.31 10.83
#